data_aa49408c029c669fc05ff2643efed22c
#
_entry.id   aa49408c029c669fc05ff2643efed22c
#
_cell.length_a   1.000
_cell.length_b   1.000
_cell.length_c   1.000
_cell.angle_alpha   90.00
_cell.angle_beta   90.00
_cell.angle_gamma   90.00
#
_symmetry.space_group_name_H-M   'P 1'
#
loop_
_entity.id
_entity.type
_entity.pdbx_description
1 polymer ?
#
loop_
_entity_poly.entity_id
_entity_poly.type
_entity_poly.pdbx_seq_one_letter_code
_entity_poly.pdbx_strand_id
1 'polypeptide(L)'
;MPAAYAHYRFGAAMLSTMPGDISRSVKRYRRLYDVGLHGPDLFFFYNPLISTKAGKLGGKFHSQTGQEFFTRVCRSLRLEPSEAGQAYLYGVLCHYCLDSLCHPFVEDMSREGSVGHIQIESEFDRFLLEKDGKSPACQQDISHHMQLLPEECAVVARFYPGATPRQIQAGVKNMALVKKMLATKDGKSRDLLAKTIGIASKDYAAFVMKAEPDPACAHLDDGLFALYKNAEKAFPELLLQLGAHLTYNAPLGKDFTPTFG
;
A
#
# COMPACT_ATOMS: atom_id res chain seq x y z
N MET A 1 -1.00 -2.29 5.42
CA MET A 1 -1.65 -3.35 4.66
C MET A 1 -2.98 -3.00 4.03
N PRO A 2 -4.13 -2.81 4.68
CA PRO A 2 -5.39 -2.55 4.00
C PRO A 2 -5.70 -1.08 3.80
N ALA A 3 -4.95 -0.16 4.36
CA ALA A 3 -5.12 1.28 4.19
C ALA A 3 -4.85 1.73 2.73
N ALA A 4 -5.64 1.18 1.81
CA ALA A 4 -5.45 1.37 0.38
C ALA A 4 -5.70 2.81 -0.04
N TYR A 5 -6.64 3.50 0.61
CA TYR A 5 -6.88 4.90 0.33
C TYR A 5 -5.78 5.80 0.88
N ALA A 6 -5.27 5.51 2.08
CA ALA A 6 -4.16 6.26 2.66
C ALA A 6 -2.92 6.22 1.74
N HIS A 7 -2.55 5.05 1.23
CA HIS A 7 -1.45 4.89 0.28
C HIS A 7 -1.68 5.63 -1.04
N TYR A 8 -2.86 5.47 -1.64
CA TYR A 8 -3.20 6.17 -2.88
C TYR A 8 -3.19 7.69 -2.71
N ARG A 9 -3.82 8.18 -1.64
CA ARG A 9 -3.86 9.61 -1.30
C ARG A 9 -2.46 10.17 -1.08
N PHE A 10 -1.63 9.46 -0.32
CA PHE A 10 -0.23 9.83 -0.08
C PHE A 10 0.55 9.92 -1.38
N GLY A 11 0.52 8.87 -2.20
CA GLY A 11 1.22 8.86 -3.48
C GLY A 11 0.74 9.95 -4.43
N ALA A 12 -0.57 10.23 -4.48
CA ALA A 12 -1.11 11.31 -5.29
C ALA A 12 -0.59 12.69 -4.84
N ALA A 13 -0.47 12.91 -3.53
CA ALA A 13 0.10 14.14 -2.97
C ALA A 13 1.61 14.23 -3.27
N MET A 14 2.36 13.16 -3.03
CA MET A 14 3.82 13.12 -3.24
C MET A 14 4.20 13.31 -4.71
N LEU A 15 3.41 12.80 -5.65
CA LEU A 15 3.66 13.01 -7.09
C LEU A 15 3.73 14.50 -7.46
N SER A 16 2.98 15.35 -6.79
CA SER A 16 3.00 16.81 -7.04
C SER A 16 4.29 17.48 -6.56
N THR A 17 5.02 16.85 -5.63
CA THR A 17 6.27 17.36 -5.04
C THR A 17 7.52 16.79 -5.72
N MET A 18 7.38 15.77 -6.57
CA MET A 18 8.50 15.13 -7.26
C MET A 18 9.14 16.06 -8.32
N PRO A 19 10.47 15.99 -8.51
CA PRO A 19 11.15 16.67 -9.62
C PRO A 19 10.48 16.41 -10.97
N GLY A 20 10.54 17.39 -11.87
CA GLY A 20 9.77 17.38 -13.10
C GLY A 20 10.09 16.22 -14.07
N ASP A 21 11.31 15.71 -14.08
CA ASP A 21 11.72 14.53 -14.84
C ASP A 21 11.11 13.24 -14.28
N ILE A 22 11.19 13.04 -12.95
CA ILE A 22 10.55 11.92 -12.24
C ILE A 22 9.03 11.99 -12.44
N SER A 23 8.42 13.16 -12.20
CA SER A 23 6.98 13.36 -12.38
C SER A 23 6.50 13.03 -13.80
N ARG A 24 7.28 13.40 -14.84
CA ARG A 24 6.95 13.03 -16.23
C ARG A 24 7.00 11.52 -16.47
N SER A 25 8.04 10.85 -15.97
CA SER A 25 8.17 9.40 -16.08
C SER A 25 7.03 8.68 -15.36
N VAL A 26 6.72 9.09 -14.12
CA VAL A 26 5.59 8.54 -13.35
C VAL A 26 4.25 8.76 -14.06
N LYS A 27 4.00 9.94 -14.63
CA LYS A 27 2.76 10.20 -15.40
C LYS A 27 2.64 9.32 -16.64
N ARG A 28 3.76 9.03 -17.31
CA ARG A 28 3.79 8.13 -18.49
C ARG A 28 3.47 6.69 -18.12
N TYR A 29 3.96 6.22 -16.97
CA TYR A 29 3.77 4.86 -16.46
C TYR A 29 2.86 4.84 -15.23
N ARG A 30 1.79 5.63 -15.26
CA ARG A 30 0.94 5.90 -14.10
C ARG A 30 0.39 4.64 -13.43
N ARG A 31 -0.03 3.63 -14.18
CA ARG A 31 -0.55 2.37 -13.63
C ARG A 31 0.52 1.65 -12.78
N LEU A 32 1.76 1.63 -13.24
CA LEU A 32 2.86 1.03 -12.48
C LEU A 32 3.12 1.79 -11.18
N TYR A 33 3.15 3.12 -11.23
CA TYR A 33 3.26 3.93 -10.04
C TYR A 33 2.12 3.67 -9.06
N ASP A 34 0.88 3.72 -9.53
CA ASP A 34 -0.31 3.54 -8.71
C ASP A 34 -0.36 2.17 -8.04
N VAL A 35 0.01 1.10 -8.75
CA VAL A 35 0.11 -0.24 -8.14
C VAL A 35 1.32 -0.32 -7.20
N GLY A 36 2.40 0.39 -7.48
CA GLY A 36 3.56 0.52 -6.58
C GLY A 36 3.20 1.11 -5.22
N LEU A 37 2.17 1.97 -5.14
CA LEU A 37 1.64 2.51 -3.88
C LEU A 37 1.13 1.45 -2.91
N HIS A 38 0.89 0.24 -3.40
CA HIS A 38 0.50 -0.91 -2.58
C HIS A 38 1.66 -1.88 -2.33
N GLY A 39 2.84 -1.61 -2.90
CA GLY A 39 4.04 -2.38 -2.64
C GLY A 39 3.84 -3.90 -2.66
N PRO A 40 4.28 -4.63 -1.62
CA PRO A 40 4.10 -6.07 -1.50
C PRO A 40 2.70 -6.52 -1.07
N ASP A 41 1.77 -5.61 -0.74
CA ASP A 41 0.41 -5.93 -0.30
C ASP A 41 -0.38 -6.76 -1.29
N LEU A 42 -0.11 -6.57 -2.59
CA LEU A 42 -0.76 -7.32 -3.65
C LEU A 42 -0.68 -8.86 -3.46
N PHE A 43 0.34 -9.37 -2.74
CA PHE A 43 0.49 -10.79 -2.50
C PHE A 43 -0.52 -11.35 -1.49
N PHE A 44 -1.04 -10.52 -0.56
CA PHE A 44 -2.09 -10.94 0.36
C PHE A 44 -3.42 -11.17 -0.36
N PHE A 45 -3.59 -10.57 -1.54
CA PHE A 45 -4.78 -10.74 -2.38
C PHE A 45 -4.63 -11.85 -3.44
N TYR A 46 -3.50 -12.50 -3.56
CA TYR A 46 -3.29 -13.57 -4.58
C TYR A 46 -4.14 -14.79 -4.32
N ASN A 47 -4.63 -15.16 -3.30
CA ASN A 47 -5.62 -16.18 -2.92
C ASN A 47 -5.97 -15.94 -1.43
N PRO A 48 -6.73 -14.92 -1.13
CA PRO A 48 -6.88 -14.44 0.24
C PRO A 48 -7.49 -15.46 1.21
N LEU A 49 -8.20 -16.47 0.68
CA LEU A 49 -8.85 -17.51 1.48
C LEU A 49 -7.98 -18.76 1.70
N ILE A 50 -6.84 -18.87 1.04
CA ILE A 50 -5.98 -20.06 1.10
C ILE A 50 -4.53 -19.63 1.32
N SER A 51 -3.89 -20.17 2.36
CA SER A 51 -2.45 -19.96 2.55
C SER A 51 -1.66 -20.54 1.39
N THR A 52 -1.06 -19.67 0.57
CA THR A 52 -0.27 -20.07 -0.60
C THR A 52 1.18 -19.65 -0.46
N LYS A 53 2.07 -20.27 -1.26
CA LYS A 53 3.48 -19.80 -1.36
C LYS A 53 3.57 -18.34 -1.79
N ALA A 54 2.66 -17.86 -2.67
CA ALA A 54 2.62 -16.48 -3.10
C ALA A 54 2.13 -15.54 -1.98
N GLY A 55 1.10 -15.92 -1.20
CA GLY A 55 0.67 -15.14 -0.04
C GLY A 55 1.77 -14.98 1.01
N LYS A 56 2.62 -16.00 1.19
CA LYS A 56 3.81 -15.94 2.06
C LYS A 56 4.86 -14.94 1.56
N LEU A 57 4.87 -14.58 0.26
CA LEU A 57 5.75 -13.53 -0.27
C LEU A 57 5.38 -12.17 0.32
N GLY A 58 4.11 -11.87 0.54
CA GLY A 58 3.69 -10.63 1.19
C GLY A 58 4.41 -10.43 2.53
N GLY A 59 4.24 -11.36 3.47
CA GLY A 59 4.92 -11.29 4.77
C GLY A 59 6.44 -11.28 4.66
N LYS A 60 7.01 -12.09 3.73
CA LYS A 60 8.46 -12.09 3.49
C LYS A 60 8.99 -10.71 3.08
N PHE A 61 8.27 -10.00 2.21
CA PHE A 61 8.74 -8.69 1.73
C PHE A 61 8.43 -7.57 2.73
N HIS A 62 7.39 -7.70 3.54
CA HIS A 62 7.15 -6.78 4.65
C HIS A 62 8.19 -6.88 5.75
N SER A 63 8.73 -8.06 6.01
CA SER A 63 9.80 -8.25 6.99
C SER A 63 11.20 -7.85 6.51
N GLN A 64 11.36 -7.47 5.23
CA GLN A 64 12.63 -6.92 4.74
C GLN A 64 12.76 -5.44 5.14
N THR A 65 13.98 -5.03 5.45
CA THR A 65 14.30 -3.62 5.59
C THR A 65 14.22 -2.90 4.24
N GLY A 66 13.92 -1.60 4.27
CA GLY A 66 14.01 -0.78 3.06
C GLY A 66 15.39 -0.88 2.42
N GLN A 67 16.47 -0.92 3.25
CA GLN A 67 17.82 -1.04 2.74
C GLN A 67 18.03 -2.32 1.92
N GLU A 68 17.59 -3.47 2.40
CA GLU A 68 17.69 -4.74 1.67
C GLU A 68 16.88 -4.71 0.37
N PHE A 69 15.66 -4.23 0.44
CA PHE A 69 14.76 -4.17 -0.71
C PHE A 69 15.29 -3.21 -1.78
N PHE A 70 15.52 -1.94 -1.43
CA PHE A 70 15.90 -0.91 -2.40
C PHE A 70 17.30 -1.12 -2.96
N THR A 71 18.27 -1.62 -2.18
CA THR A 71 19.59 -1.99 -2.70
C THR A 71 19.51 -3.04 -3.80
N ARG A 72 18.74 -4.10 -3.56
CA ARG A 72 18.54 -5.19 -4.54
C ARG A 72 17.84 -4.68 -5.80
N VAL A 73 16.79 -3.88 -5.66
CA VAL A 73 16.00 -3.39 -6.79
C VAL A 73 16.78 -2.36 -7.61
N CYS A 74 17.44 -1.40 -6.97
CA CYS A 74 18.25 -0.40 -7.66
C CYS A 74 19.42 -1.04 -8.41
N ARG A 75 20.06 -2.08 -7.82
CA ARG A 75 21.07 -2.87 -8.54
C ARG A 75 20.49 -3.49 -9.81
N SER A 76 19.31 -4.09 -9.75
CA SER A 76 18.66 -4.67 -10.93
C SER A 76 18.35 -3.61 -11.99
N LEU A 77 17.88 -2.44 -11.58
CA LEU A 77 17.55 -1.34 -12.50
C LEU A 77 18.81 -0.66 -13.10
N ARG A 78 19.95 -0.69 -12.41
CA ARG A 78 21.23 -0.24 -13.00
C ARG A 78 21.73 -1.20 -14.08
N LEU A 79 21.57 -2.51 -13.87
CA LEU A 79 21.98 -3.54 -14.84
C LEU A 79 21.07 -3.57 -16.06
N GLU A 80 19.79 -3.37 -15.86
CA GLU A 80 18.77 -3.35 -16.91
C GLU A 80 17.86 -2.13 -16.72
N PRO A 81 18.25 -0.95 -17.23
CA PRO A 81 17.50 0.29 -17.08
C PRO A 81 16.06 0.18 -17.62
N SER A 82 15.10 0.67 -16.86
CA SER A 82 13.68 0.65 -17.21
C SER A 82 12.96 1.84 -16.60
N GLU A 83 12.49 2.78 -17.41
CA GLU A 83 11.64 3.88 -16.92
C GLU A 83 10.35 3.36 -16.27
N ALA A 84 9.76 2.32 -16.85
CA ALA A 84 8.58 1.64 -16.29
C ALA A 84 8.88 1.07 -14.90
N GLY A 85 10.05 0.41 -14.75
CA GLY A 85 10.53 -0.08 -13.46
C GLY A 85 10.78 1.04 -12.45
N GLN A 86 11.36 2.17 -12.88
CA GLN A 86 11.57 3.32 -12.00
C GLN A 86 10.24 3.94 -11.53
N ALA A 87 9.23 4.04 -12.41
CA ALA A 87 7.91 4.53 -12.01
C ALA A 87 7.29 3.65 -10.92
N TYR A 88 7.37 2.32 -11.06
CA TYR A 88 6.95 1.39 -10.03
C TYR A 88 7.76 1.55 -8.73
N LEU A 89 9.08 1.70 -8.83
CA LEU A 89 9.98 1.92 -7.69
C LEU A 89 9.58 3.15 -6.87
N TYR A 90 9.24 4.26 -7.52
CA TYR A 90 8.79 5.47 -6.82
C TYR A 90 7.44 5.27 -6.12
N GLY A 91 6.53 4.48 -6.69
CA GLY A 91 5.31 4.07 -6.00
C GLY A 91 5.60 3.24 -4.74
N VAL A 92 6.51 2.26 -4.84
CA VAL A 92 6.95 1.45 -3.69
C VAL A 92 7.66 2.30 -2.64
N LEU A 93 8.39 3.35 -3.04
CA LEU A 93 8.98 4.28 -2.09
C LEU A 93 7.91 5.04 -1.29
N CYS A 94 6.82 5.46 -1.95
CA CYS A 94 5.69 6.08 -1.25
C CYS A 94 5.06 5.11 -0.25
N HIS A 95 4.82 3.86 -0.65
CA HIS A 95 4.32 2.81 0.24
C HIS A 95 5.24 2.64 1.46
N TYR A 96 6.52 2.41 1.22
CA TYR A 96 7.52 2.25 2.27
C TYR A 96 7.57 3.44 3.23
N CYS A 97 7.58 4.66 2.70
CA CYS A 97 7.63 5.89 3.50
C CYS A 97 6.45 5.98 4.48
N LEU A 98 5.25 5.63 4.03
CA LEU A 98 4.06 5.66 4.87
C LEU A 98 4.07 4.51 5.89
N ASP A 99 4.33 3.29 5.45
CA ASP A 99 4.31 2.10 6.30
C ASP A 99 5.39 2.14 7.37
N SER A 100 6.62 2.47 7.04
CA SER A 100 7.73 2.52 8.01
C SER A 100 7.48 3.48 9.18
N LEU A 101 6.62 4.48 9.00
CA LEU A 101 6.27 5.45 10.04
C LEU A 101 4.95 5.12 10.75
N CYS A 102 3.98 4.53 10.06
CA CYS A 102 2.65 4.28 10.62
C CYS A 102 2.52 2.88 11.26
N HIS A 103 3.15 1.86 10.68
CA HIS A 103 3.01 0.47 11.16
C HIS A 103 3.42 0.26 12.62
N PRO A 104 4.53 0.83 13.12
CA PRO A 104 4.89 0.64 14.53
C PRO A 104 3.76 1.09 15.48
N PHE A 105 3.10 2.21 15.16
CA PHE A 105 1.97 2.70 15.94
C PHE A 105 0.75 1.75 15.83
N VAL A 106 0.41 1.31 14.62
CA VAL A 106 -0.72 0.39 14.39
C VAL A 106 -0.50 -0.94 15.11
N GLU A 107 0.73 -1.48 15.06
CA GLU A 107 1.09 -2.72 15.74
C GLU A 107 1.02 -2.59 17.28
N ASP A 108 1.53 -1.51 17.84
CA ASP A 108 1.48 -1.26 19.27
C ASP A 108 0.03 -1.13 19.75
N MET A 109 -0.78 -0.32 19.07
CA MET A 109 -2.20 -0.17 19.40
C MET A 109 -2.99 -1.47 19.23
N SER A 110 -2.69 -2.28 18.22
CA SER A 110 -3.31 -3.59 18.01
C SER A 110 -2.90 -4.61 19.06
N ARG A 111 -1.68 -4.53 19.60
CA ARG A 111 -1.15 -5.43 20.63
C ARG A 111 -1.69 -5.07 22.01
N GLU A 112 -1.81 -3.79 22.31
CA GLU A 112 -2.26 -3.28 23.61
C GLU A 112 -3.78 -3.25 23.75
N GLY A 113 -4.50 -3.14 22.64
CA GLY A 113 -5.94 -2.95 22.59
C GLY A 113 -6.73 -4.21 22.24
N SER A 114 -8.06 -4.04 22.24
CA SER A 114 -9.02 -5.06 21.76
C SER A 114 -9.29 -4.93 20.27
N VAL A 115 -8.52 -4.10 19.54
CA VAL A 115 -8.76 -3.70 18.14
C VAL A 115 -7.75 -4.39 17.22
N GLY A 116 -8.24 -5.00 16.15
CA GLY A 116 -7.35 -5.64 15.18
C GLY A 116 -6.63 -4.62 14.27
N HIS A 117 -5.43 -4.97 13.85
CA HIS A 117 -4.61 -4.18 12.92
C HIS A 117 -5.41 -3.68 11.69
N ILE A 118 -6.10 -4.60 10.99
CA ILE A 118 -6.92 -4.30 9.82
C ILE A 118 -8.06 -3.32 10.15
N GLN A 119 -8.63 -3.42 11.37
CA GLN A 119 -9.71 -2.55 11.79
C GLN A 119 -9.23 -1.11 11.96
N ILE A 120 -8.06 -0.90 12.56
CA ILE A 120 -7.44 0.43 12.73
C ILE A 120 -7.21 1.07 11.36
N GLU A 121 -6.62 0.34 10.43
CA GLU A 121 -6.31 0.86 9.10
C GLU A 121 -7.56 1.10 8.24
N SER A 122 -8.60 0.27 8.38
CA SER A 122 -9.88 0.47 7.69
C SER A 122 -10.61 1.71 8.20
N GLU A 123 -10.54 1.99 9.51
CA GLU A 123 -11.05 3.21 10.11
C GLU A 123 -10.27 4.44 9.63
N PHE A 124 -8.95 4.34 9.57
CA PHE A 124 -8.11 5.45 9.07
C PHE A 124 -8.41 5.76 7.60
N ASP A 125 -8.62 4.75 6.74
CA ASP A 125 -9.09 4.97 5.36
C ASP A 125 -10.44 5.70 5.34
N ARG A 126 -11.39 5.33 6.23
CA ARG A 126 -12.69 5.99 6.39
C ARG A 126 -12.51 7.47 6.78
N PHE A 127 -11.69 7.72 7.80
CA PHE A 127 -11.38 9.08 8.27
C PHE A 127 -10.79 9.96 7.15
N LEU A 128 -9.83 9.44 6.39
CA LEU A 128 -9.22 10.17 5.29
C LEU A 128 -10.20 10.45 4.14
N LEU A 129 -11.06 9.48 3.80
CA LEU A 129 -12.10 9.66 2.78
C LEU A 129 -13.06 10.78 3.17
N GLU A 130 -13.54 10.80 4.41
CA GLU A 130 -14.42 11.86 4.90
C GLU A 130 -13.72 13.22 4.97
N LYS A 131 -12.46 13.24 5.41
CA LYS A 131 -11.64 14.45 5.43
C LYS A 131 -11.47 15.06 4.03
N ASP A 132 -11.48 14.22 2.99
CA ASP A 132 -11.43 14.65 1.57
C ASP A 132 -12.83 14.88 0.96
N GLY A 133 -13.89 14.94 1.78
CA GLY A 133 -15.26 15.21 1.36
C GLY A 133 -15.94 14.04 0.61
N LYS A 134 -15.39 12.84 0.69
CA LYS A 134 -15.92 11.62 0.04
C LYS A 134 -16.82 10.85 0.99
N SER A 135 -17.95 11.43 1.33
CA SER A 135 -18.95 10.81 2.20
C SER A 135 -20.13 10.26 1.41
N PRO A 136 -20.74 9.12 1.79
CA PRO A 136 -20.26 8.19 2.83
C PRO A 136 -19.02 7.42 2.38
N ALA A 137 -18.03 7.35 3.25
CA ALA A 137 -16.74 6.71 2.95
C ALA A 137 -16.87 5.24 2.53
N CYS A 138 -17.76 4.49 3.20
CA CYS A 138 -18.00 3.07 2.94
C CYS A 138 -18.61 2.77 1.55
N GLN A 139 -19.04 3.79 0.81
CA GLN A 139 -19.59 3.65 -0.55
C GLN A 139 -18.59 4.04 -1.63
N GLN A 140 -17.39 4.46 -1.25
CA GLN A 140 -16.39 4.90 -2.22
C GLN A 140 -15.65 3.72 -2.83
N ASP A 141 -15.71 3.62 -4.16
CA ASP A 141 -14.86 2.67 -4.90
C ASP A 141 -13.45 3.24 -5.03
N ILE A 142 -12.52 2.67 -4.27
CA ILE A 142 -11.10 3.05 -4.26
C ILE A 142 -10.25 2.13 -5.15
N SER A 143 -10.86 1.28 -5.97
CA SER A 143 -10.15 0.30 -6.80
C SER A 143 -9.65 0.82 -8.15
N HIS A 144 -10.09 2.02 -8.55
CA HIS A 144 -9.92 2.56 -9.91
C HIS A 144 -8.44 2.65 -10.38
N HIS A 145 -7.51 2.78 -9.45
CA HIS A 145 -6.08 2.89 -9.73
C HIS A 145 -5.33 1.54 -9.70
N MET A 146 -6.00 0.45 -9.29
CA MET A 146 -5.42 -0.89 -9.14
C MET A 146 -5.53 -1.68 -10.45
N GLN A 147 -4.72 -1.31 -11.45
CA GLN A 147 -4.76 -1.92 -12.79
C GLN A 147 -3.35 -2.05 -13.38
N LEU A 148 -3.08 -3.21 -13.98
CA LEU A 148 -1.87 -3.45 -14.78
C LEU A 148 -2.22 -4.14 -16.10
N LEU A 149 -1.48 -3.80 -17.14
CA LEU A 149 -1.46 -4.58 -18.38
C LEU A 149 -0.61 -5.85 -18.20
N PRO A 150 -0.81 -6.91 -19.00
CA PRO A 150 -0.04 -8.14 -18.87
C PRO A 150 1.48 -7.93 -18.93
N GLU A 151 1.96 -7.05 -19.82
CA GLU A 151 3.38 -6.70 -19.95
C GLU A 151 3.92 -5.94 -18.74
N GLU A 152 3.10 -5.12 -18.08
CA GLU A 152 3.47 -4.39 -16.87
C GLU A 152 3.65 -5.34 -15.67
N CYS A 153 2.92 -6.47 -15.65
CA CYS A 153 3.09 -7.48 -14.62
C CYS A 153 4.50 -8.10 -14.62
N ALA A 154 5.15 -8.20 -15.78
CA ALA A 154 6.53 -8.68 -15.88
C ALA A 154 7.51 -7.68 -15.26
N VAL A 155 7.27 -6.37 -15.44
CA VAL A 155 8.06 -5.31 -14.78
C VAL A 155 7.97 -5.45 -13.27
N VAL A 156 6.76 -5.56 -12.71
CA VAL A 156 6.53 -5.69 -11.26
C VAL A 156 7.16 -6.96 -10.70
N ALA A 157 7.05 -8.10 -11.41
CA ALA A 157 7.59 -9.38 -10.94
C ALA A 157 9.12 -9.33 -10.69
N ARG A 158 9.87 -8.48 -11.41
CA ARG A 158 11.32 -8.32 -11.21
C ARG A 158 11.68 -7.75 -9.82
N PHE A 159 10.76 -7.07 -9.17
CA PHE A 159 10.94 -6.51 -7.83
C PHE A 159 10.85 -7.57 -6.72
N TYR A 160 10.21 -8.69 -7.02
CA TYR A 160 9.83 -9.70 -6.03
C TYR A 160 10.37 -11.08 -6.42
N PRO A 161 11.62 -11.43 -6.06
CA PRO A 161 12.18 -12.74 -6.36
C PRO A 161 11.30 -13.89 -5.88
N GLY A 162 10.95 -14.78 -6.82
CA GLY A 162 10.05 -15.90 -6.59
C GLY A 162 8.59 -15.60 -6.98
N ALA A 163 8.25 -14.37 -7.36
CA ALA A 163 6.96 -14.04 -7.94
C ALA A 163 6.96 -14.22 -9.46
N THR A 164 5.81 -14.59 -10.02
CA THR A 164 5.59 -14.67 -11.47
C THR A 164 4.66 -13.55 -11.94
N PRO A 165 4.73 -13.12 -13.23
CA PRO A 165 3.80 -12.11 -13.77
C PRO A 165 2.33 -12.49 -13.58
N ARG A 166 1.99 -13.80 -13.68
CA ARG A 166 0.62 -14.29 -13.43
C ARG A 166 0.17 -14.07 -11.98
N GLN A 167 1.06 -14.25 -11.01
CA GLN A 167 0.76 -14.00 -9.60
C GLN A 167 0.57 -12.52 -9.33
N ILE A 168 1.39 -11.64 -9.93
CA ILE A 168 1.22 -10.19 -9.87
C ILE A 168 -0.16 -9.81 -10.43
N GLN A 169 -0.47 -10.26 -11.65
CA GLN A 169 -1.75 -9.96 -12.30
C GLN A 169 -2.95 -10.40 -11.44
N ALA A 170 -2.90 -11.62 -10.90
CA ALA A 170 -3.96 -12.14 -10.05
C ALA A 170 -4.09 -11.34 -8.74
N GLY A 171 -2.97 -11.00 -8.08
CA GLY A 171 -2.95 -10.19 -6.87
C GLY A 171 -3.58 -8.83 -7.07
N VAL A 172 -3.16 -8.09 -8.10
CA VAL A 172 -3.70 -6.76 -8.43
C VAL A 172 -5.19 -6.84 -8.79
N LYS A 173 -5.59 -7.80 -9.64
CA LYS A 173 -6.99 -7.98 -10.04
C LYS A 173 -7.89 -8.32 -8.84
N ASN A 174 -7.43 -9.22 -7.98
CA ASN A 174 -8.20 -9.61 -6.80
C ASN A 174 -8.28 -8.48 -5.77
N MET A 175 -7.19 -7.71 -5.58
CA MET A 175 -7.19 -6.53 -4.73
C MET A 175 -8.23 -5.52 -5.20
N ALA A 176 -8.23 -5.18 -6.50
CA ALA A 176 -9.22 -4.29 -7.10
C ALA A 176 -10.65 -4.83 -6.91
N LEU A 177 -10.87 -6.12 -7.17
CA LEU A 177 -12.18 -6.76 -7.02
C LEU A 177 -12.67 -6.71 -5.57
N VAL A 178 -11.82 -7.05 -4.60
CA VAL A 178 -12.16 -7.02 -3.17
C VAL A 178 -12.53 -5.59 -2.77
N LYS A 179 -11.69 -4.59 -3.08
CA LYS A 179 -11.98 -3.19 -2.73
C LYS A 179 -13.27 -2.68 -3.36
N LYS A 180 -13.55 -3.05 -4.61
CA LYS A 180 -14.80 -2.72 -5.29
C LYS A 180 -16.00 -3.39 -4.65
N MET A 181 -15.91 -4.66 -4.28
CA MET A 181 -16.99 -5.39 -3.60
C MET A 181 -17.29 -4.85 -2.20
N LEU A 182 -16.27 -4.33 -1.51
CA LEU A 182 -16.39 -3.76 -0.17
C LEU A 182 -17.05 -2.37 -0.18
N ALA A 183 -17.04 -1.66 -1.33
CA ALA A 183 -17.75 -0.40 -1.52
C ALA A 183 -19.26 -0.64 -1.65
N THR A 184 -19.93 -0.85 -0.53
CA THR A 184 -21.36 -1.19 -0.50
C THR A 184 -22.25 0.04 -0.42
N LYS A 185 -23.36 0.06 -1.20
CA LYS A 185 -24.27 1.21 -1.28
C LYS A 185 -25.29 1.28 -0.17
N ASP A 186 -25.55 0.18 0.54
CA ASP A 186 -26.53 0.15 1.61
C ASP A 186 -26.02 -0.62 2.85
N GLY A 187 -26.55 -0.24 4.02
CA GLY A 187 -26.14 -0.80 5.30
C GLY A 187 -26.43 -2.29 5.44
N LYS A 188 -27.58 -2.78 4.89
CA LYS A 188 -27.96 -4.19 5.03
C LYS A 188 -27.04 -5.09 4.23
N SER A 189 -26.68 -4.71 2.99
CA SER A 189 -25.74 -5.44 2.15
C SER A 189 -24.35 -5.45 2.79
N ARG A 190 -23.90 -4.35 3.41
CA ARG A 190 -22.65 -4.26 4.12
C ARG A 190 -22.62 -5.19 5.34
N ASP A 191 -23.67 -5.16 6.15
CA ASP A 191 -23.75 -5.99 7.36
C ASP A 191 -23.81 -7.49 7.01
N LEU A 192 -24.53 -7.84 5.93
CA LEU A 192 -24.57 -9.20 5.39
C LEU A 192 -23.18 -9.62 4.88
N LEU A 193 -22.49 -8.74 4.15
CA LEU A 193 -21.13 -9.00 3.64
C LEU A 193 -20.15 -9.21 4.81
N ALA A 194 -20.17 -8.33 5.81
CA ALA A 194 -19.33 -8.44 6.99
C ALA A 194 -19.58 -9.74 7.74
N LYS A 195 -20.85 -10.15 7.94
CA LYS A 195 -21.21 -11.43 8.55
C LYS A 195 -20.71 -12.62 7.72
N THR A 196 -20.93 -12.57 6.41
CA THR A 196 -20.51 -13.67 5.52
C THR A 196 -19.00 -13.86 5.50
N ILE A 197 -18.25 -12.76 5.43
CA ILE A 197 -16.79 -12.79 5.51
C ILE A 197 -16.33 -13.19 6.91
N GLY A 198 -17.00 -12.70 7.96
CA GLY A 198 -16.68 -13.00 9.36
C GLY A 198 -16.86 -14.46 9.77
N ILE A 199 -17.72 -15.21 9.05
CA ILE A 199 -17.83 -16.67 9.21
C ILE A 199 -16.53 -17.36 8.75
N ALA A 200 -15.90 -16.84 7.68
CA ALA A 200 -14.65 -17.39 7.17
C ALA A 200 -13.42 -16.87 7.96
N SER A 201 -13.42 -15.61 8.38
CA SER A 201 -12.39 -14.99 9.20
C SER A 201 -12.88 -13.69 9.81
N LYS A 202 -12.73 -13.55 11.13
CA LYS A 202 -13.04 -12.30 11.84
C LYS A 202 -12.17 -11.14 11.36
N ASP A 203 -10.90 -11.41 11.06
CA ASP A 203 -9.94 -10.40 10.62
C ASP A 203 -10.35 -9.85 9.25
N TYR A 204 -10.85 -10.68 8.35
CA TYR A 204 -11.33 -10.22 7.04
C TYR A 204 -12.64 -9.43 7.12
N ALA A 205 -13.47 -9.62 8.14
CA ALA A 205 -14.66 -8.78 8.32
C ALA A 205 -14.29 -7.32 8.59
N ALA A 206 -13.11 -7.07 9.17
CA ALA A 206 -12.60 -5.72 9.43
C ALA A 206 -12.23 -4.94 8.16
N PHE A 207 -12.09 -5.60 7.00
CA PHE A 207 -11.96 -4.90 5.71
C PHE A 207 -13.23 -4.19 5.26
N VAL A 208 -14.39 -4.55 5.83
CA VAL A 208 -15.66 -3.91 5.52
C VAL A 208 -15.75 -2.59 6.29
N MET A 209 -15.45 -1.50 5.61
CA MET A 209 -15.47 -0.17 6.20
C MET A 209 -16.84 0.16 6.81
N LYS A 210 -16.85 0.68 8.04
CA LYS A 210 -18.09 1.13 8.70
C LYS A 210 -18.61 2.42 8.07
N ALA A 211 -19.93 2.68 8.22
CA ALA A 211 -20.51 3.93 7.74
C ALA A 211 -20.20 5.10 8.66
N GLU A 212 -20.15 4.83 9.96
CA GLU A 212 -19.86 5.78 11.02
C GLU A 212 -18.48 5.49 11.62
N PRO A 213 -17.86 6.45 12.31
CA PRO A 213 -16.61 6.23 13.04
C PRO A 213 -16.70 5.03 13.96
N ASP A 214 -15.67 4.17 13.93
CA ASP A 214 -15.60 3.03 14.82
C ASP A 214 -15.15 3.47 16.23
N PRO A 215 -16.05 3.44 17.25
CA PRO A 215 -15.70 3.91 18.59
C PRO A 215 -14.51 3.17 19.20
N ALA A 216 -14.21 1.96 18.71
CA ALA A 216 -13.09 1.16 19.22
C ALA A 216 -11.72 1.70 18.77
N CYS A 217 -11.64 2.37 17.61
CA CYS A 217 -10.37 2.82 17.05
C CYS A 217 -10.36 4.25 16.48
N ALA A 218 -11.51 4.92 16.33
CA ALA A 218 -11.57 6.30 15.82
C ALA A 218 -10.73 7.29 16.64
N HIS A 219 -10.49 7.02 17.92
CA HIS A 219 -9.63 7.84 18.78
C HIS A 219 -8.14 7.79 18.37
N LEU A 220 -7.75 6.82 17.52
CA LEU A 220 -6.38 6.68 16.99
C LEU A 220 -6.13 7.49 15.72
N ASP A 221 -7.20 7.98 15.05
CA ASP A 221 -7.12 8.64 13.75
C ASP A 221 -6.23 9.90 13.76
N ASP A 222 -6.31 10.72 14.80
CA ASP A 222 -5.48 11.93 14.90
C ASP A 222 -3.99 11.59 15.07
N GLY A 223 -3.67 10.54 15.83
CA GLY A 223 -2.30 10.04 15.99
C GLY A 223 -1.74 9.51 14.66
N LEU A 224 -2.51 8.69 13.95
CA LEU A 224 -2.14 8.20 12.61
C LEU A 224 -2.02 9.34 11.60
N PHE A 225 -2.91 10.33 11.66
CA PHE A 225 -2.83 11.49 10.77
C PHE A 225 -1.58 12.34 11.03
N ALA A 226 -1.15 12.48 12.28
CA ALA A 226 0.11 13.14 12.60
C ALA A 226 1.32 12.39 12.01
N LEU A 227 1.34 11.05 12.09
CA LEU A 227 2.37 10.21 11.47
C LEU A 227 2.32 10.29 9.94
N TYR A 228 1.14 10.26 9.35
CA TYR A 228 0.92 10.49 7.93
C TYR A 228 1.53 11.84 7.47
N LYS A 229 1.30 12.92 8.22
CA LYS A 229 1.89 14.23 7.95
C LYS A 229 3.41 14.28 8.14
N ASN A 230 3.95 13.46 9.03
CA ASN A 230 5.40 13.29 9.17
C ASN A 230 5.98 12.53 7.97
N ALA A 231 5.28 11.53 7.42
CA ALA A 231 5.68 10.85 6.19
C ALA A 231 5.73 11.82 4.99
N GLU A 232 4.75 12.73 4.86
CA GLU A 232 4.80 13.77 3.81
C GLU A 232 6.07 14.64 3.90
N LYS A 233 6.54 14.94 5.12
CA LYS A 233 7.76 15.73 5.35
C LYS A 233 9.03 14.93 5.10
N ALA A 234 9.02 13.63 5.39
CA ALA A 234 10.18 12.74 5.25
C ALA A 234 10.41 12.31 3.78
N PHE A 235 9.35 12.23 2.99
CA PHE A 235 9.41 11.69 1.63
C PHE A 235 10.44 12.36 0.71
N PRO A 236 10.61 13.70 0.67
CA PRO A 236 11.59 14.33 -0.20
C PRO A 236 13.02 13.88 0.05
N GLU A 237 13.40 13.67 1.31
CA GLU A 237 14.72 13.19 1.68
C GLU A 237 14.92 11.71 1.26
N LEU A 238 13.91 10.86 1.49
CA LEU A 238 13.93 9.47 1.01
C LEU A 238 14.05 9.40 -0.52
N LEU A 239 13.33 10.26 -1.24
CA LEU A 239 13.40 10.34 -2.70
C LEU A 239 14.81 10.74 -3.17
N LEU A 240 15.43 11.74 -2.52
CA LEU A 240 16.78 12.20 -2.83
C LEU A 240 17.81 11.08 -2.62
N GLN A 241 17.75 10.41 -1.46
CA GLN A 241 18.65 9.30 -1.13
C GLN A 241 18.48 8.13 -2.11
N LEU A 242 17.24 7.75 -2.43
CA LEU A 242 16.96 6.69 -3.39
C LEU A 242 17.46 7.05 -4.79
N GLY A 243 17.29 8.29 -5.23
CA GLY A 243 17.81 8.79 -6.50
C GLY A 243 19.33 8.72 -6.59
N ALA A 244 20.03 9.15 -5.54
CA ALA A 244 21.49 9.04 -5.44
C ALA A 244 21.96 7.57 -5.42
N HIS A 245 21.23 6.70 -4.71
CA HIS A 245 21.50 5.27 -4.69
C HIS A 245 21.26 4.61 -6.04
N LEU A 246 20.18 4.95 -6.72
CA LEU A 246 19.84 4.42 -8.04
C LEU A 246 20.89 4.83 -9.09
N THR A 247 21.35 6.09 -9.07
CA THR A 247 22.25 6.64 -10.09
C THR A 247 23.71 6.35 -9.80
N TYR A 248 24.14 6.55 -8.57
CA TYR A 248 25.57 6.54 -8.19
C TYR A 248 25.96 5.44 -7.23
N ASN A 249 25.01 4.58 -6.85
CA ASN A 249 25.20 3.57 -5.80
C ASN A 249 25.64 4.18 -4.45
N ALA A 250 25.24 5.43 -4.18
CA ALA A 250 25.47 6.05 -2.88
C ALA A 250 24.80 5.22 -1.76
N PRO A 251 25.37 5.14 -0.55
CA PRO A 251 24.75 4.38 0.53
C PRO A 251 23.38 4.94 0.89
N LEU A 252 22.40 4.06 1.16
CA LEU A 252 21.12 4.44 1.75
C LEU A 252 21.31 4.77 3.23
N GLY A 253 20.65 5.82 3.71
CA GLY A 253 20.73 6.27 5.08
C GLY A 253 19.91 5.40 6.05
N LYS A 254 19.94 5.80 7.33
CA LYS A 254 19.22 5.12 8.43
C LYS A 254 17.71 5.04 8.22
N ASP A 255 17.14 5.96 7.44
CA ASP A 255 15.70 6.01 7.16
C ASP A 255 15.23 4.82 6.32
N PHE A 256 16.15 4.04 5.77
CA PHE A 256 15.88 2.77 5.09
C PHE A 256 16.15 1.53 5.96
N THR A 257 16.43 1.69 7.25
CA THR A 257 16.61 0.55 8.17
C THR A 257 15.30 -0.05 8.69
N PRO A 258 14.17 0.67 8.82
CA PRO A 258 12.90 0.03 9.14
C PRO A 258 12.47 -1.00 8.09
N THR A 259 11.61 -1.93 8.50
CA THR A 259 10.92 -2.85 7.59
C THR A 259 9.73 -2.15 6.91
N PHE A 260 9.07 -2.83 5.99
CA PHE A 260 7.81 -2.35 5.40
C PHE A 260 6.61 -2.48 6.35
N GLY A 261 6.76 -3.18 7.46
CA GLY A 261 5.72 -3.41 8.46
C GLY A 261 5.66 -4.84 8.93
#